data_25df3d108a288e3c20723c163d3896fb
#
_entry.id   25df3d108a288e3c20723c163d3896fb
#
_cell.length_a   1.000
_cell.length_b   1.000
_cell.length_c   1.000
_cell.angle_alpha   90.00
_cell.angle_beta   90.00
_cell.angle_gamma   90.00
#
_symmetry.space_group_name_H-M   'P 1'
#
loop_
_entity.id
_entity.type
_entity.pdbx_description
1 polymer ?
#
loop_
_entity_poly.entity_id
_entity_poly.type
_entity_poly.pdbx_seq_one_letter_code
_entity_poly.pdbx_strand_id
1 'polypeptide(L)'
;GIHLSEGSIDNIIMRFAAKAASVYSLIQATVSKSTVIGADETGAKVNGNKHWVWTYQTEQHTLLAMSDSRGLKAINEHFPDGFGKAILCHDAWRAYFNYSNNLHQLCCAHLLREIKYILERYKSQWAETLSLLFKEAITLKKNIGELPDDERKRVIKNIEERMDGMLAQNINPEQSEAQTLQK
;
A
#
# COMPACT_ATOMS: atom_id res chain seq x y z
N GLY A 1 -13.83 -36.43 -19.22
CA GLY A 1 -13.86 -35.22 -18.38
C GLY A 1 -15.12 -35.17 -17.54
N ILE A 2 -15.13 -34.50 -16.41
CA ILE A 2 -16.32 -34.29 -15.61
C ILE A 2 -17.06 -33.07 -16.20
N HIS A 3 -18.31 -33.31 -16.61
CA HIS A 3 -19.18 -32.23 -17.07
C HIS A 3 -20.00 -31.70 -15.90
N LEU A 4 -19.72 -30.46 -15.49
CA LEU A 4 -20.48 -29.75 -14.45
C LEU A 4 -21.39 -28.72 -15.13
N SER A 5 -22.64 -28.63 -14.67
CA SER A 5 -23.52 -27.53 -15.09
C SER A 5 -23.08 -26.24 -14.37
N GLU A 6 -23.44 -25.09 -14.93
CA GLU A 6 -23.18 -23.76 -14.32
C GLU A 6 -23.72 -23.68 -12.90
N GLY A 7 -24.97 -24.15 -12.67
CA GLY A 7 -25.56 -24.20 -11.35
C GLY A 7 -24.85 -25.14 -10.36
N SER A 8 -24.21 -26.22 -10.87
CA SER A 8 -23.40 -27.09 -10.01
C SER A 8 -22.12 -26.39 -9.53
N ILE A 9 -21.50 -25.61 -10.42
CA ILE A 9 -20.31 -24.80 -10.12
C ILE A 9 -20.66 -23.74 -9.07
N ASP A 10 -21.76 -23.01 -9.29
CA ASP A 10 -22.25 -21.99 -8.37
C ASP A 10 -22.51 -22.57 -6.97
N ASN A 11 -23.24 -23.67 -6.88
CA ASN A 11 -23.51 -24.36 -5.63
C ASN A 11 -22.22 -24.80 -4.89
N ILE A 12 -21.20 -25.26 -5.61
CA ILE A 12 -19.91 -25.64 -5.01
C ILE A 12 -19.24 -24.41 -4.43
N ILE A 13 -19.20 -23.28 -5.16
CA ILE A 13 -18.59 -22.02 -4.71
C ILE A 13 -19.31 -21.50 -3.47
N MET A 14 -20.64 -21.46 -3.48
CA MET A 14 -21.45 -20.98 -2.35
C MET A 14 -21.26 -21.84 -1.09
N ARG A 15 -21.21 -23.17 -1.24
CA ARG A 15 -20.94 -24.09 -0.11
C ARG A 15 -19.53 -23.92 0.45
N PHE A 16 -18.54 -23.69 -0.43
CA PHE A 16 -17.18 -23.41 0.00
C PHE A 16 -17.11 -22.08 0.75
N ALA A 17 -17.71 -21.01 0.21
CA ALA A 17 -17.76 -19.70 0.83
C ALA A 17 -18.38 -19.76 2.23
N ALA A 18 -19.51 -20.48 2.39
CA ALA A 18 -20.16 -20.68 3.69
C ALA A 18 -19.24 -21.38 4.70
N LYS A 19 -18.48 -22.40 4.27
CA LYS A 19 -17.50 -23.10 5.12
C LYS A 19 -16.30 -22.24 5.49
N ALA A 20 -15.88 -21.35 4.58
CA ALA A 20 -14.73 -20.48 4.77
C ALA A 20 -15.05 -19.22 5.61
N ALA A 21 -16.32 -18.90 5.85
CA ALA A 21 -16.74 -17.65 6.48
C ALA A 21 -16.08 -17.41 7.85
N SER A 22 -15.97 -18.43 8.70
CA SER A 22 -15.33 -18.29 10.02
C SER A 22 -13.84 -17.99 9.92
N VAL A 23 -13.14 -18.61 8.96
CA VAL A 23 -11.70 -18.37 8.70
C VAL A 23 -11.52 -16.98 8.13
N TYR A 24 -12.39 -16.55 7.22
CA TYR A 24 -12.38 -15.20 6.67
C TYR A 24 -12.50 -14.13 7.77
N SER A 25 -13.48 -14.29 8.68
CA SER A 25 -13.66 -13.38 9.81
C SER A 25 -12.46 -13.38 10.77
N LEU A 26 -11.83 -14.54 10.97
CA LEU A 26 -10.59 -14.63 11.78
C LEU A 26 -9.44 -13.87 11.14
N ILE A 27 -9.23 -14.02 9.83
CA ILE A 27 -8.21 -13.26 9.09
C ILE A 27 -8.49 -11.76 9.19
N GLN A 28 -9.73 -11.32 8.99
CA GLN A 28 -10.13 -9.94 9.11
C GLN A 28 -9.82 -9.35 10.50
N ALA A 29 -10.21 -10.08 11.56
CA ALA A 29 -9.92 -9.70 12.94
C ALA A 29 -8.42 -9.68 13.26
N THR A 30 -7.64 -10.56 12.63
CA THR A 30 -6.18 -10.60 12.80
C THR A 30 -5.51 -9.42 12.08
N VAL A 31 -5.94 -9.12 10.86
CA VAL A 31 -5.45 -7.95 10.10
C VAL A 31 -5.73 -6.66 10.87
N SER A 32 -6.95 -6.44 11.38
CA SER A 32 -7.33 -5.21 12.09
C SER A 32 -6.50 -4.95 13.37
N LYS A 33 -5.91 -5.98 13.96
CA LYS A 33 -5.09 -5.90 15.19
C LYS A 33 -3.58 -5.87 14.90
N SER A 34 -3.18 -5.92 13.65
CA SER A 34 -1.77 -5.93 13.29
C SER A 34 -1.12 -4.56 13.48
N THR A 35 0.18 -4.55 13.74
CA THR A 35 0.93 -3.30 13.95
C THR A 35 1.22 -2.54 12.65
N VAL A 36 1.30 -3.26 11.53
CA VAL A 36 1.50 -2.71 10.19
C VAL A 36 0.52 -3.37 9.23
N ILE A 37 -0.19 -2.58 8.46
CA ILE A 37 -1.18 -3.04 7.49
C ILE A 37 -0.90 -2.35 6.16
N GLY A 38 -0.58 -3.14 5.13
CA GLY A 38 -0.57 -2.68 3.75
C GLY A 38 -2.00 -2.65 3.21
N ALA A 39 -2.39 -1.59 2.54
CA ALA A 39 -3.70 -1.44 1.91
C ALA A 39 -3.55 -0.93 0.48
N ASP A 40 -4.29 -1.54 -0.43
CA ASP A 40 -4.33 -1.19 -1.86
C ASP A 40 -5.68 -1.61 -2.44
N GLU A 41 -6.12 -0.98 -3.54
CA GLU A 41 -7.35 -1.36 -4.20
C GLU A 41 -7.21 -1.38 -5.72
N THR A 42 -7.88 -2.30 -6.35
CA THR A 42 -7.93 -2.42 -7.81
C THR A 42 -9.36 -2.46 -8.33
N GLY A 43 -9.56 -1.86 -9.51
CA GLY A 43 -10.87 -1.85 -10.15
C GLY A 43 -11.24 -3.22 -10.72
N ALA A 44 -12.48 -3.64 -10.49
CA ALA A 44 -13.07 -4.84 -11.08
C ALA A 44 -14.41 -4.49 -11.73
N LYS A 45 -14.91 -5.36 -12.63
CA LYS A 45 -16.25 -5.25 -13.21
C LYS A 45 -17.07 -6.47 -12.82
N VAL A 46 -18.26 -6.23 -12.28
CA VAL A 46 -19.25 -7.26 -11.98
C VAL A 46 -20.53 -6.91 -12.73
N ASN A 47 -20.95 -7.75 -13.65
CA ASN A 47 -22.11 -7.52 -14.52
C ASN A 47 -22.07 -6.14 -15.21
N GLY A 48 -20.89 -5.73 -15.71
CA GLY A 48 -20.69 -4.43 -16.36
C GLY A 48 -20.51 -3.24 -15.41
N ASN A 49 -20.87 -3.36 -14.15
CA ASN A 49 -20.74 -2.30 -13.14
C ASN A 49 -19.35 -2.29 -12.51
N LYS A 50 -18.86 -1.09 -12.22
CA LYS A 50 -17.56 -0.91 -11.57
C LYS A 50 -17.63 -1.25 -10.10
N HIS A 51 -16.73 -2.11 -9.67
CA HIS A 51 -16.50 -2.49 -8.28
C HIS A 51 -15.01 -2.37 -7.97
N TRP A 52 -14.65 -2.56 -6.72
CA TRP A 52 -13.28 -2.49 -6.24
C TRP A 52 -12.96 -3.71 -5.40
N VAL A 53 -11.82 -4.33 -5.68
CA VAL A 53 -11.22 -5.36 -4.84
C VAL A 53 -10.18 -4.66 -3.97
N TRP A 54 -10.41 -4.67 -2.68
CA TRP A 54 -9.54 -4.14 -1.67
C TRP A 54 -8.64 -5.24 -1.13
N THR A 55 -7.38 -4.95 -0.98
CA THR A 55 -6.38 -5.85 -0.40
C THR A 55 -5.87 -5.24 0.88
N TYR A 56 -5.95 -5.98 1.98
CA TYR A 56 -5.34 -5.62 3.24
C TYR A 56 -4.34 -6.69 3.61
N GLN A 57 -3.08 -6.32 3.78
CA GLN A 57 -1.98 -7.25 3.91
C GLN A 57 -1.14 -6.98 5.14
N THR A 58 -0.78 -8.04 5.84
CA THR A 58 0.23 -8.07 6.90
C THR A 58 1.39 -8.95 6.46
N GLU A 59 2.38 -9.16 7.31
CA GLU A 59 3.47 -10.09 7.02
C GLU A 59 2.99 -11.53 6.79
N GLN A 60 1.91 -11.94 7.48
CA GLN A 60 1.45 -13.34 7.48
C GLN A 60 0.06 -13.55 6.86
N HIS A 61 -0.74 -12.49 6.69
CA HIS A 61 -2.12 -12.60 6.27
C HIS A 61 -2.44 -11.62 5.16
N THR A 62 -3.29 -12.06 4.24
CA THR A 62 -3.90 -11.20 3.21
C THR A 62 -5.41 -11.37 3.25
N LEU A 63 -6.12 -10.26 3.39
CA LEU A 63 -7.56 -10.18 3.27
C LEU A 63 -7.90 -9.52 1.94
N LEU A 64 -8.78 -10.16 1.17
CA LEU A 64 -9.40 -9.56 -0.01
C LEU A 64 -10.86 -9.26 0.31
N ALA A 65 -11.30 -8.04 0.06
CA ALA A 65 -12.67 -7.62 0.26
C ALA A 65 -13.19 -6.87 -0.97
N MET A 66 -14.47 -6.94 -1.22
CA MET A 66 -15.10 -6.24 -2.35
C MET A 66 -16.01 -5.13 -1.87
N SER A 67 -16.04 -4.02 -2.61
CA SER A 67 -17.01 -2.94 -2.41
C SER A 67 -17.39 -2.29 -3.74
N ASP A 68 -18.55 -1.66 -3.80
CA ASP A 68 -18.97 -0.76 -4.87
C ASP A 68 -18.28 0.61 -4.80
N SER A 69 -17.59 0.89 -3.70
CA SER A 69 -16.93 2.15 -3.38
C SER A 69 -15.40 2.03 -3.39
N ARG A 70 -14.73 3.09 -3.88
CA ARG A 70 -13.27 3.31 -3.72
C ARG A 70 -12.94 4.19 -2.52
N GLY A 71 -13.93 4.65 -1.79
CA GLY A 71 -13.75 5.66 -0.74
C GLY A 71 -13.75 5.09 0.67
N LEU A 72 -13.76 6.01 1.63
CA LEU A 72 -13.82 5.72 3.06
C LEU A 72 -14.99 4.79 3.44
N LYS A 73 -16.12 4.87 2.71
CA LYS A 73 -17.26 3.96 2.89
C LYS A 73 -16.82 2.49 2.85
N ALA A 74 -16.06 2.10 1.84
CA ALA A 74 -15.59 0.72 1.70
C ALA A 74 -14.70 0.29 2.87
N ILE A 75 -13.77 1.16 3.28
CA ILE A 75 -12.86 0.83 4.38
C ILE A 75 -13.65 0.66 5.69
N ASN A 76 -14.65 1.51 5.95
CA ASN A 76 -15.51 1.39 7.13
C ASN A 76 -16.42 0.15 7.09
N GLU A 77 -16.85 -0.29 5.90
CA GLU A 77 -17.59 -1.55 5.74
C GLU A 77 -16.71 -2.77 6.07
N HIS A 78 -15.44 -2.73 5.64
CA HIS A 78 -14.50 -3.82 5.89
C HIS A 78 -13.99 -3.81 7.34
N PHE A 79 -13.79 -2.64 7.93
CA PHE A 79 -13.25 -2.46 9.28
C PHE A 79 -14.05 -1.38 10.04
N PRO A 80 -15.24 -1.72 10.56
CA PRO A 80 -16.10 -0.76 11.28
C PRO A 80 -15.41 -0.11 12.49
N ASP A 81 -14.55 -0.87 13.18
CA ASP A 81 -13.80 -0.41 14.34
C ASP A 81 -12.44 0.21 13.97
N GLY A 82 -12.15 0.34 12.66
CA GLY A 82 -10.89 0.87 12.15
C GLY A 82 -9.69 -0.06 12.37
N PHE A 83 -8.50 0.52 12.42
CA PHE A 83 -7.23 -0.19 12.45
C PHE A 83 -6.45 0.00 13.76
N GLY A 84 -7.10 0.44 14.82
CA GLY A 84 -6.46 0.68 16.11
C GLY A 84 -5.30 1.67 16.02
N LYS A 85 -4.08 1.22 16.38
CA LYS A 85 -2.83 2.01 16.29
C LYS A 85 -1.88 1.53 15.18
N ALA A 86 -2.39 0.81 14.18
CA ALA A 86 -1.56 0.28 13.10
C ALA A 86 -0.89 1.41 12.31
N ILE A 87 0.29 1.12 11.75
CA ILE A 87 0.87 1.90 10.66
C ILE A 87 0.21 1.45 9.37
N LEU A 88 -0.46 2.36 8.67
CA LEU A 88 -1.09 2.09 7.39
C LEU A 88 -0.11 2.36 6.25
N CYS A 89 0.30 1.33 5.53
CA CYS A 89 1.15 1.44 4.35
C CYS A 89 0.26 1.39 3.09
N HIS A 90 0.20 2.50 2.35
CA HIS A 90 -0.70 2.64 1.20
C HIS A 90 -0.12 3.58 0.12
N ASP A 91 -0.79 3.68 -1.03
CA ASP A 91 -0.54 4.76 -1.97
C ASP A 91 -1.01 6.11 -1.39
N ALA A 92 -0.80 7.19 -2.09
CA ALA A 92 -1.22 8.52 -1.64
C ALA A 92 -2.75 8.76 -1.79
N TRP A 93 -3.58 7.71 -1.90
CA TRP A 93 -5.01 7.87 -2.07
C TRP A 93 -5.66 8.50 -0.83
N ARG A 94 -6.41 9.57 -1.05
CA ARG A 94 -6.94 10.45 0.00
C ARG A 94 -7.82 9.73 1.04
N ALA A 95 -8.49 8.65 0.66
CA ALA A 95 -9.37 7.92 1.56
C ALA A 95 -8.65 7.37 2.80
N TYR A 96 -7.39 6.96 2.67
CA TYR A 96 -6.61 6.40 3.78
C TYR A 96 -6.28 7.45 4.84
N PHE A 97 -6.02 8.70 4.45
CA PHE A 97 -5.69 9.79 5.38
C PHE A 97 -6.85 10.24 6.27
N ASN A 98 -8.08 9.73 6.05
CA ASN A 98 -9.18 9.95 6.99
C ASN A 98 -9.01 9.19 8.32
N TYR A 99 -8.12 8.21 8.37
CA TYR A 99 -7.72 7.53 9.60
C TYR A 99 -6.61 8.30 10.32
N SER A 100 -6.91 9.52 10.76
CA SER A 100 -5.94 10.48 11.33
C SER A 100 -5.26 10.01 12.63
N ASN A 101 -5.82 9.00 13.31
CA ASN A 101 -5.23 8.41 14.50
C ASN A 101 -4.14 7.38 14.19
N ASN A 102 -4.00 6.98 12.94
CA ASN A 102 -2.99 6.05 12.49
C ASN A 102 -1.76 6.80 11.97
N LEU A 103 -0.60 6.18 12.11
CA LEU A 103 0.58 6.59 11.35
C LEU A 103 0.44 6.10 9.91
N HIS A 104 0.91 6.90 8.96
CA HIS A 104 0.85 6.59 7.54
C HIS A 104 2.25 6.44 6.97
N GLN A 105 2.45 5.40 6.18
CA GLN A 105 3.63 5.19 5.37
C GLN A 105 3.22 5.08 3.91
N LEU A 106 3.79 5.92 3.06
CA LEU A 106 3.57 5.78 1.62
C LEU A 106 4.28 4.53 1.10
N CYS A 107 3.60 3.80 0.23
CA CYS A 107 4.12 2.57 -0.36
C CYS A 107 5.31 2.89 -1.28
N CYS A 108 6.51 2.43 -0.91
CA CYS A 108 7.73 2.67 -1.68
C CYS A 108 7.64 2.16 -3.13
N ALA A 109 6.88 1.09 -3.40
CA ALA A 109 6.69 0.58 -4.75
C ALA A 109 5.89 1.56 -5.63
N HIS A 110 4.88 2.23 -5.06
CA HIS A 110 4.13 3.28 -5.75
C HIS A 110 5.00 4.52 -5.97
N LEU A 111 5.69 5.00 -4.94
CA LEU A 111 6.63 6.13 -5.07
C LEU A 111 7.69 5.88 -6.13
N LEU A 112 8.31 4.70 -6.15
CA LEU A 112 9.31 4.37 -7.17
C LEU A 112 8.73 4.33 -8.59
N ARG A 113 7.48 3.91 -8.78
CA ARG A 113 6.81 3.97 -10.10
C ARG A 113 6.55 5.41 -10.54
N GLU A 114 6.12 6.28 -9.63
CA GLU A 114 5.90 7.71 -9.92
C GLU A 114 7.22 8.42 -10.21
N ILE A 115 8.26 8.18 -9.41
CA ILE A 115 9.61 8.70 -9.66
C ILE A 115 10.13 8.24 -11.03
N LYS A 116 9.93 6.97 -11.37
CA LYS A 116 10.31 6.44 -12.69
C LYS A 116 9.56 7.13 -13.81
N TYR A 117 8.24 7.35 -13.67
CA TYR A 117 7.45 8.09 -14.65
C TYR A 117 7.99 9.53 -14.85
N ILE A 118 8.29 10.26 -13.77
CA ILE A 118 8.86 11.60 -13.83
C ILE A 118 10.22 11.59 -14.53
N LEU A 119 11.07 10.63 -14.21
CA LEU A 119 12.37 10.47 -14.83
C LEU A 119 12.26 10.22 -16.35
N GLU A 120 11.39 9.30 -16.77
CA GLU A 120 11.19 8.95 -18.17
C GLU A 120 10.57 10.11 -18.97
N ARG A 121 9.60 10.81 -18.38
CA ARG A 121 8.84 11.89 -19.02
C ARG A 121 9.63 13.19 -19.13
N TYR A 122 10.32 13.58 -18.07
CA TYR A 122 10.94 14.91 -17.95
C TYR A 122 12.47 14.88 -17.90
N LYS A 123 13.08 13.69 -17.90
CA LYS A 123 14.55 13.53 -17.77
C LYS A 123 15.10 14.25 -16.53
N SER A 124 14.32 14.23 -15.44
CA SER A 124 14.59 14.98 -14.23
C SER A 124 15.78 14.42 -13.47
N GLN A 125 16.82 15.21 -13.28
CA GLN A 125 17.98 14.87 -12.44
C GLN A 125 17.57 14.67 -10.97
N TRP A 126 16.59 15.45 -10.50
CA TRP A 126 16.02 15.28 -9.17
C TRP A 126 15.39 13.88 -9.00
N ALA A 127 14.56 13.46 -9.95
CA ALA A 127 13.91 12.14 -9.90
C ALA A 127 14.92 10.99 -9.98
N GLU A 128 16.01 11.15 -10.76
CA GLU A 128 17.10 10.17 -10.83
C GLU A 128 17.78 10.03 -9.47
N THR A 129 18.18 11.14 -8.85
CA THR A 129 18.85 11.17 -7.56
C THR A 129 17.94 10.59 -6.45
N LEU A 130 16.65 10.96 -6.44
CA LEU A 130 15.68 10.42 -5.50
C LEU A 130 15.49 8.92 -5.67
N SER A 131 15.41 8.41 -6.91
CA SER A 131 15.33 6.98 -7.20
C SER A 131 16.52 6.20 -6.64
N LEU A 132 17.73 6.75 -6.80
CA LEU A 132 18.95 6.13 -6.27
C LEU A 132 18.92 6.11 -4.73
N LEU A 133 18.52 7.20 -4.09
CA LEU A 133 18.41 7.28 -2.63
C LEU A 133 17.40 6.28 -2.07
N PHE A 134 16.22 6.12 -2.70
CA PHE A 134 15.25 5.10 -2.31
C PHE A 134 15.81 3.68 -2.44
N LYS A 135 16.51 3.38 -3.53
CA LYS A 135 17.13 2.05 -3.74
C LYS A 135 18.21 1.77 -2.70
N GLU A 136 19.01 2.78 -2.37
CA GLU A 136 20.03 2.71 -1.31
C GLU A 136 19.36 2.40 0.04
N ALA A 137 18.33 3.15 0.42
CA ALA A 137 17.60 2.94 1.67
C ALA A 137 16.97 1.53 1.76
N ILE A 138 16.36 1.04 0.65
CA ILE A 138 15.79 -0.30 0.57
C ILE A 138 16.88 -1.38 0.74
N THR A 139 18.04 -1.17 0.12
CA THR A 139 19.16 -2.11 0.22
C THR A 139 19.74 -2.09 1.63
N LEU A 140 19.91 -0.92 2.23
CA LEU A 140 20.36 -0.78 3.61
C LEU A 140 19.43 -1.51 4.58
N LYS A 141 18.10 -1.35 4.42
CA LYS A 141 17.11 -2.01 5.29
C LYS A 141 17.28 -3.53 5.31
N LYS A 142 17.70 -4.16 4.23
CA LYS A 142 17.90 -5.62 4.17
C LYS A 142 19.05 -6.07 5.07
N ASN A 143 20.08 -5.26 5.20
CA ASN A 143 21.33 -5.62 5.89
C ASN A 143 21.51 -4.87 7.22
N ILE A 144 20.57 -3.98 7.57
CA ILE A 144 20.71 -3.05 8.73
C ILE A 144 20.81 -3.80 10.06
N GLY A 145 20.24 -4.99 10.15
CA GLY A 145 20.32 -5.84 11.34
C GLY A 145 21.73 -6.37 11.64
N GLU A 146 22.62 -6.38 10.66
CA GLU A 146 23.99 -6.83 10.77
C GLU A 146 24.95 -5.73 11.27
N LEU A 147 24.49 -4.47 11.26
CA LEU A 147 25.29 -3.33 11.67
C LEU A 147 25.25 -3.11 13.19
N PRO A 148 26.38 -2.68 13.80
CA PRO A 148 26.40 -2.18 15.17
C PRO A 148 25.42 -1.01 15.37
N ASP A 149 24.86 -0.87 16.57
CA ASP A 149 23.80 0.11 16.85
C ASP A 149 24.20 1.56 16.52
N ASP A 150 25.42 1.97 16.83
CA ASP A 150 25.89 3.33 16.54
C ASP A 150 26.08 3.56 15.04
N GLU A 151 26.58 2.57 14.33
CA GLU A 151 26.71 2.64 12.88
C GLU A 151 25.34 2.66 12.21
N ARG A 152 24.40 1.84 12.65
CA ARG A 152 23.01 1.81 12.19
C ARG A 152 22.36 3.19 12.32
N LYS A 153 22.45 3.82 13.50
CA LYS A 153 21.90 5.16 13.74
C LYS A 153 22.52 6.21 12.81
N ARG A 154 23.84 6.16 12.63
CA ARG A 154 24.56 7.09 11.75
C ARG A 154 24.11 6.96 10.29
N VAL A 155 23.97 5.74 9.79
CA VAL A 155 23.58 5.50 8.38
C VAL A 155 22.14 5.87 8.15
N ILE A 156 21.23 5.55 9.07
CA ILE A 156 19.81 5.96 9.00
C ILE A 156 19.74 7.50 8.94
N LYS A 157 20.40 8.18 9.87
CA LYS A 157 20.41 9.65 9.92
C LYS A 157 20.94 10.27 8.63
N ASN A 158 21.98 9.71 8.04
CA ASN A 158 22.50 10.19 6.75
C ASN A 158 21.46 10.07 5.64
N ILE A 159 20.73 8.94 5.55
CA ILE A 159 19.66 8.77 4.57
C ILE A 159 18.53 9.78 4.79
N GLU A 160 18.12 9.99 6.04
CA GLU A 160 17.08 10.97 6.40
C GLU A 160 17.48 12.39 6.01
N GLU A 161 18.68 12.84 6.38
CA GLU A 161 19.19 14.18 6.04
C GLU A 161 19.27 14.40 4.51
N ARG A 162 19.68 13.38 3.76
CA ARG A 162 19.70 13.45 2.30
C ARG A 162 18.31 13.49 1.71
N MET A 163 17.36 12.74 2.28
CA MET A 163 15.95 12.75 1.86
C MET A 163 15.34 14.13 2.10
N ASP A 164 15.53 14.70 3.30
CA ASP A 164 15.06 16.04 3.63
C ASP A 164 15.66 17.10 2.70
N GLY A 165 16.95 16.98 2.39
CA GLY A 165 17.62 17.85 1.42
C GLY A 165 17.04 17.75 0.00
N MET A 166 16.63 16.54 -0.41
CA MET A 166 15.97 16.34 -1.71
C MET A 166 14.54 16.93 -1.73
N LEU A 167 13.79 16.76 -0.65
CA LEU A 167 12.42 17.26 -0.53
C LEU A 167 12.37 18.80 -0.40
N ALA A 168 13.42 19.42 0.15
CA ALA A 168 13.53 20.87 0.28
C ALA A 168 13.91 21.59 -1.03
N GLN A 169 14.30 20.86 -2.09
CA GLN A 169 14.69 21.48 -3.36
C GLN A 169 13.50 22.08 -4.10
N ASN A 170 13.66 23.27 -4.64
CA ASN A 170 12.72 23.84 -5.61
C ASN A 170 12.82 23.09 -6.94
N ILE A 171 11.78 22.37 -7.29
CA ILE A 171 11.67 21.68 -8.58
C ILE A 171 11.07 22.65 -9.60
N ASN A 172 11.56 22.61 -10.85
CA ASN A 172 11.05 23.43 -11.94
C ASN A 172 9.52 23.25 -12.08
N PRO A 173 8.74 24.36 -12.18
CA PRO A 173 7.27 24.31 -12.36
C PRO A 173 6.80 23.46 -13.55
N GLU A 174 7.62 23.29 -14.58
CA GLU A 174 7.32 22.40 -15.71
C GLU A 174 7.24 20.90 -15.31
N GLN A 175 7.66 20.55 -14.10
CA GLN A 175 7.65 19.21 -13.54
C GLN A 175 6.62 19.13 -12.40
N SER A 176 5.39 19.53 -12.67
CA SER A 176 4.32 19.61 -11.65
C SER A 176 4.04 18.28 -10.93
N GLU A 177 4.21 17.14 -11.62
CA GLU A 177 4.10 15.83 -10.99
C GLU A 177 5.22 15.57 -9.97
N ALA A 178 6.44 16.04 -10.24
CA ALA A 178 7.54 15.96 -9.30
C ALA A 178 7.29 16.80 -8.05
N GLN A 179 6.66 17.96 -8.16
CA GLN A 179 6.23 18.78 -7.03
C GLN A 179 5.13 18.11 -6.21
N THR A 180 4.29 17.29 -6.83
CA THR A 180 3.25 16.51 -6.12
C THR A 180 3.87 15.46 -5.22
N LEU A 181 4.97 14.84 -5.63
CA LEU A 181 5.70 13.88 -4.81
C LEU A 181 6.44 14.49 -3.62
N GLN A 182 6.73 15.79 -3.64
CA GLN A 182 7.39 16.49 -2.52
C GLN A 182 6.44 16.82 -1.36
N LYS A 183 5.14 16.84 -1.60
CA LYS A 183 4.10 17.18 -0.60
C LYS A 183 3.66 15.97 0.20
#